data_ed018c7327eeda08da310f70ac1dfe27
#
_entry.id   ed018c7327eeda08da310f70ac1dfe27
#
_cell.length_a   1.000
_cell.length_b   1.000
_cell.length_c   1.000
_cell.angle_alpha   90.00
_cell.angle_beta   90.00
_cell.angle_gamma   90.00
#
_symmetry.space_group_name_H-M   'P 1'
#
loop_
_entity.id
_entity.type
_entity.pdbx_description
1 polymer ?
#
loop_
_entity_poly.entity_id
_entity_poly.type
_entity_poly.pdbx_seq_one_letter_code
_entity_poly.pdbx_strand_id
1 'polypeptide(L)'
;MRSFEEHLQAVAQSSRLTKRGLASGECQSPDGRRCALCHAVELDYISEVAIKDQALCSFLQACVPSRVVSPLTPSPLGRGYRTVTKRRVFRHRGTTTLGLIAPAGEGSYKPFDVVHCAIEPAAHAPIYRQIHEALGKPVYQPLAEVLRYVVIKGSYSEYTLILSVGEISPGVVSATNTLSRSLTHACKEIVALFLYEDKSDGRYYLGSQDASRSGFRKIFGNKEIFQRIGGRSFLYSPLSFSQVNISLADQFVAKAGELLALDGEMMLFDLYCGYGLFALCLAERVKAVIGVDSGAESIASAVANATRQRVRNARFIRSAISAETISRIIMHIRPRDVVLLDPPRSGTTEGVIESIASRRPAKALHIFCNIDIMHAELKRWKDSGYAVSKVVPFDMFPGTSSVEIMVLLSPA
;
A
#
# COMPACT_ATOMS: atom_id res chain seq x y z
N MET A 1 -9.22 24.31 -3.30
CA MET A 1 -9.31 23.82 -1.90
C MET A 1 -7.89 23.55 -1.45
N ARG A 2 -7.54 23.84 -0.19
CA ARG A 2 -6.21 23.49 0.35
C ARG A 2 -6.08 21.97 0.41
N SER A 3 -4.89 21.44 0.12
CA SER A 3 -4.57 20.02 0.30
C SER A 3 -4.55 19.63 1.78
N PHE A 4 -4.65 18.33 2.07
CA PHE A 4 -4.53 17.87 3.45
C PHE A 4 -3.16 18.22 4.06
N GLU A 5 -2.10 18.18 3.27
CA GLU A 5 -0.76 18.57 3.71
C GLU A 5 -0.69 20.03 4.15
N GLU A 6 -1.35 20.96 3.45
CA GLU A 6 -1.42 22.38 3.85
C GLU A 6 -2.19 22.58 5.16
N HIS A 7 -3.27 21.82 5.40
CA HIS A 7 -3.97 21.80 6.70
C HIS A 7 -3.07 21.29 7.82
N LEU A 8 -2.33 20.21 7.57
CA LEU A 8 -1.42 19.61 8.54
C LEU A 8 -0.28 20.55 8.91
N GLN A 9 0.31 21.25 7.94
CA GLN A 9 1.34 22.25 8.17
C GLN A 9 0.83 23.42 9.01
N ALA A 10 -0.38 23.93 8.72
CA ALA A 10 -0.99 25.01 9.48
C ALA A 10 -1.23 24.64 10.95
N VAL A 11 -1.75 23.43 11.21
CA VAL A 11 -1.95 22.92 12.57
C VAL A 11 -0.60 22.73 13.28
N ALA A 12 0.39 22.16 12.62
CA ALA A 12 1.71 21.93 13.22
C ALA A 12 2.41 23.24 13.64
N GLN A 13 2.24 24.32 12.87
CA GLN A 13 2.80 25.64 13.19
C GLN A 13 2.15 26.30 14.43
N SER A 14 0.87 26.00 14.70
CA SER A 14 0.12 26.59 15.81
C SER A 14 0.14 25.76 17.10
N SER A 15 0.69 24.54 17.05
CA SER A 15 0.63 23.57 18.15
C SER A 15 1.95 23.52 18.94
N ARG A 16 1.87 23.27 20.26
CA ARG A 16 3.03 22.85 21.07
C ARG A 16 3.27 21.37 20.82
N LEU A 17 4.40 21.05 20.17
CA LEU A 17 4.73 19.69 19.75
C LEU A 17 5.84 19.11 20.62
N THR A 18 5.66 17.89 21.11
CA THR A 18 6.70 17.14 21.80
C THR A 18 7.56 16.43 20.78
N LYS A 19 8.86 16.74 20.77
CA LYS A 19 9.83 16.09 19.91
C LYS A 19 10.43 14.87 20.59
N ARG A 20 10.66 13.81 19.80
CA ARG A 20 11.47 12.68 20.20
C ARG A 20 12.92 12.88 19.74
N GLY A 21 13.87 12.32 20.45
CA GLY A 21 15.25 12.19 19.95
C GLY A 21 15.31 11.19 18.80
N LEU A 22 16.00 11.54 17.71
CA LEU A 22 16.31 10.57 16.67
C LEU A 22 17.51 9.72 17.09
N ALA A 23 17.48 8.42 16.79
CA ALA A 23 18.64 7.56 16.98
C ALA A 23 19.79 7.97 16.03
N SER A 24 21.02 7.57 16.34
CA SER A 24 22.17 7.84 15.48
C SER A 24 21.96 7.26 14.08
N GLY A 25 22.14 8.09 13.06
CA GLY A 25 21.91 7.71 11.64
C GLY A 25 20.45 7.62 11.22
N GLU A 26 19.49 7.81 12.14
CA GLU A 26 18.07 7.78 11.82
C GLU A 26 17.66 9.00 10.99
N CYS A 27 17.00 8.77 9.85
CA CYS A 27 16.58 9.81 8.90
C CYS A 27 17.74 10.71 8.43
N GLN A 28 18.97 10.18 8.37
CA GLN A 28 20.16 10.87 7.94
C GLN A 28 20.87 10.09 6.82
N SER A 29 21.56 10.83 5.96
CA SER A 29 22.53 10.27 5.02
C SER A 29 23.89 10.06 5.72
N PRO A 30 24.81 9.26 5.13
CA PRO A 30 26.13 9.02 5.69
C PRO A 30 26.94 10.31 5.93
N ASP A 31 26.67 11.37 5.16
CA ASP A 31 27.30 12.71 5.31
C ASP A 31 26.55 13.63 6.31
N GLY A 32 25.59 13.09 7.06
CA GLY A 32 24.86 13.80 8.13
C GLY A 32 23.68 14.66 7.66
N ARG A 33 23.40 14.75 6.34
CA ARG A 33 22.23 15.49 5.85
C ARG A 33 20.93 14.80 6.30
N ARG A 34 19.92 15.59 6.68
CA ARG A 34 18.64 15.06 7.13
C ARG A 34 17.73 14.70 5.96
N CYS A 35 16.97 13.62 6.12
CA CYS A 35 15.90 13.23 5.22
C CYS A 35 14.66 14.10 5.47
N ALA A 36 14.14 14.73 4.42
CA ALA A 36 12.95 15.59 4.47
C ALA A 36 11.69 14.93 3.84
N LEU A 37 11.69 13.61 3.68
CA LEU A 37 10.57 12.90 3.03
C LEU A 37 9.37 12.66 3.95
N CYS A 38 9.54 12.84 5.26
CA CYS A 38 8.50 12.66 6.25
C CYS A 38 8.33 13.95 7.05
N HIS A 39 7.08 14.37 7.32
CA HIS A 39 6.81 15.63 8.01
C HIS A 39 6.89 15.52 9.55
N ALA A 40 6.68 14.32 10.10
CA ALA A 40 6.45 14.15 11.54
C ALA A 40 7.37 13.12 12.24
N VAL A 41 8.43 12.63 11.60
CA VAL A 41 9.33 11.62 12.20
C VAL A 41 10.03 12.08 13.48
N GLU A 42 10.18 13.40 13.66
CA GLU A 42 10.78 14.01 14.86
C GLU A 42 9.79 14.19 16.00
N LEU A 43 8.51 14.00 15.76
CA LEU A 43 7.49 14.10 16.80
C LEU A 43 7.35 12.77 17.54
N ASP A 44 7.00 12.83 18.82
CA ASP A 44 6.43 11.66 19.47
C ASP A 44 5.10 11.31 18.78
N TYR A 45 4.72 10.02 18.83
CA TYR A 45 3.60 9.55 18.04
C TYR A 45 2.25 10.08 18.55
N ILE A 46 2.13 10.37 19.85
CA ILE A 46 0.89 10.94 20.44
C ILE A 46 0.66 12.35 19.89
N SER A 47 1.71 13.18 19.89
CA SER A 47 1.66 14.53 19.29
C SER A 47 1.35 14.47 17.80
N GLU A 48 1.94 13.54 17.07
CA GLU A 48 1.65 13.35 15.64
C GLU A 48 0.17 13.01 15.39
N VAL A 49 -0.39 12.07 16.14
CA VAL A 49 -1.81 11.69 16.03
C VAL A 49 -2.71 12.89 16.31
N ALA A 50 -2.40 13.68 17.35
CA ALA A 50 -3.21 14.84 17.71
C ALA A 50 -3.24 15.90 16.60
N ILE A 51 -2.10 16.23 16.00
CA ILE A 51 -2.07 17.20 14.88
C ILE A 51 -2.74 16.68 13.61
N LYS A 52 -2.58 15.38 13.32
CA LYS A 52 -3.28 14.76 12.17
C LYS A 52 -4.79 14.77 12.37
N ASP A 53 -5.27 14.42 13.56
CA ASP A 53 -6.70 14.42 13.89
C ASP A 53 -7.30 15.83 13.76
N GLN A 54 -6.64 16.84 14.31
CA GLN A 54 -7.06 18.24 14.17
C GLN A 54 -7.05 18.72 12.72
N ALA A 55 -6.02 18.38 11.95
CA ALA A 55 -5.93 18.72 10.55
C ALA A 55 -7.04 18.03 9.72
N LEU A 56 -7.35 16.76 10.02
CA LEU A 56 -8.45 16.02 9.41
C LEU A 56 -9.81 16.67 9.71
N CYS A 57 -10.07 17.07 10.96
CA CYS A 57 -11.28 17.79 11.28
C CYS A 57 -11.45 19.04 10.43
N SER A 58 -10.39 19.84 10.29
CA SER A 58 -10.41 21.06 9.45
C SER A 58 -10.58 20.75 7.96
N PHE A 59 -9.89 19.74 7.45
CA PHE A 59 -9.97 19.35 6.04
C PHE A 59 -11.37 18.79 5.69
N LEU A 60 -11.92 17.93 6.54
CA LEU A 60 -13.18 17.23 6.28
C LEU A 60 -14.42 18.14 6.42
N GLN A 61 -14.34 19.25 7.17
CA GLN A 61 -15.44 20.23 7.28
C GLN A 61 -15.94 20.76 5.93
N ALA A 62 -15.07 20.77 4.91
CA ALA A 62 -15.43 21.20 3.57
C ALA A 62 -16.29 20.19 2.79
N CYS A 63 -16.31 18.92 3.20
CA CYS A 63 -16.98 17.85 2.44
C CYS A 63 -18.07 17.13 3.22
N VAL A 64 -17.97 17.04 4.57
CA VAL A 64 -18.90 16.26 5.40
C VAL A 64 -19.21 16.95 6.71
N PRO A 65 -20.41 16.72 7.30
CA PRO A 65 -20.75 17.23 8.63
C PRO A 65 -19.85 16.60 9.70
N SER A 66 -19.35 17.40 10.65
CA SER A 66 -18.44 16.94 11.72
C SER A 66 -19.02 15.79 12.55
N ARG A 67 -20.36 15.74 12.73
CA ARG A 67 -21.04 14.69 13.51
C ARG A 67 -20.86 13.26 12.96
N VAL A 68 -20.53 13.11 11.68
CA VAL A 68 -20.31 11.78 11.07
C VAL A 68 -18.84 11.37 11.09
N VAL A 69 -17.92 12.24 11.50
CA VAL A 69 -16.47 11.99 11.52
C VAL A 69 -16.06 11.39 12.87
N SER A 70 -15.40 10.25 12.83
CA SER A 70 -14.76 9.65 14.01
C SER A 70 -13.36 10.25 14.21
N PRO A 71 -12.81 10.20 15.43
CA PRO A 71 -11.40 10.49 15.67
C PRO A 71 -10.48 9.59 14.80
N LEU A 72 -9.28 10.07 14.53
CA LEU A 72 -8.24 9.31 13.82
C LEU A 72 -7.89 8.03 14.59
N THR A 73 -8.01 6.89 13.95
CA THR A 73 -7.57 5.60 14.50
C THR A 73 -6.05 5.51 14.39
N PRO A 74 -5.31 5.50 15.52
CA PRO A 74 -3.85 5.45 15.50
C PRO A 74 -3.34 4.08 15.08
N SER A 75 -2.14 4.04 14.49
CA SER A 75 -1.43 2.80 14.22
C SER A 75 -0.86 2.19 15.51
N PRO A 76 -0.92 0.87 15.70
CA PRO A 76 -0.22 0.19 16.80
C PRO A 76 1.30 0.44 16.77
N LEU A 77 1.87 0.61 15.59
CA LEU A 77 3.27 0.98 15.39
C LEU A 77 3.37 2.39 14.79
N GLY A 78 3.83 3.36 15.58
CA GLY A 78 4.08 4.72 15.10
C GLY A 78 5.34 4.84 14.22
N ARG A 79 6.27 3.89 14.35
CA ARG A 79 7.53 3.79 13.58
C ARG A 79 7.82 2.32 13.29
N GLY A 80 8.69 2.06 12.31
CA GLY A 80 9.06 0.69 11.92
C GLY A 80 7.92 -0.15 11.31
N TYR A 81 6.83 0.47 10.93
CA TYR A 81 5.61 -0.22 10.49
C TYR A 81 5.62 -0.64 9.02
N ARG A 82 6.46 0.02 8.18
CA ARG A 82 6.36 -0.08 6.72
C ARG A 82 7.03 -1.34 6.20
N THR A 83 6.26 -2.40 5.99
CA THR A 83 6.75 -3.71 5.54
C THR A 83 7.02 -3.80 4.02
N VAL A 84 6.62 -2.80 3.24
CA VAL A 84 6.94 -2.70 1.81
C VAL A 84 7.80 -1.46 1.59
N THR A 85 9.08 -1.68 1.32
CA THR A 85 10.07 -0.61 1.16
C THR A 85 10.85 -0.77 -0.14
N LYS A 86 11.44 0.32 -0.61
CA LYS A 86 12.22 0.30 -1.85
C LYS A 86 13.36 1.32 -1.83
N ARG A 87 14.43 0.99 -2.53
CA ARG A 87 15.53 1.92 -2.88
C ARG A 87 15.73 1.90 -4.37
N ARG A 88 15.94 3.08 -4.95
CA ARG A 88 16.37 3.23 -6.34
C ARG A 88 17.88 3.21 -6.42
N VAL A 89 18.40 2.65 -7.49
CA VAL A 89 19.82 2.69 -7.83
C VAL A 89 20.10 3.93 -8.67
N PHE A 90 21.03 4.74 -8.22
CA PHE A 90 21.52 5.92 -8.94
C PHE A 90 22.98 5.71 -9.31
N ARG A 91 23.34 6.10 -10.52
CA ARG A 91 24.73 6.03 -11.02
C ARG A 91 25.19 7.40 -11.42
N HIS A 92 26.30 7.84 -10.83
CA HIS A 92 26.90 9.13 -11.14
C HIS A 92 28.42 9.03 -11.08
N ARG A 93 29.11 9.36 -12.19
CA ARG A 93 30.59 9.39 -12.27
C ARG A 93 31.25 8.12 -11.72
N GLY A 94 30.76 6.94 -12.10
CA GLY A 94 31.30 5.65 -11.66
C GLY A 94 30.91 5.22 -10.23
N THR A 95 30.17 6.06 -9.50
CA THR A 95 29.67 5.71 -8.15
C THR A 95 28.22 5.24 -8.27
N THR A 96 27.92 4.10 -7.62
CA THR A 96 26.55 3.57 -7.49
C THR A 96 26.02 3.89 -6.09
N THR A 97 24.86 4.55 -6.00
CA THR A 97 24.16 4.86 -4.75
C THR A 97 22.82 4.16 -4.72
N LEU A 98 22.47 3.58 -3.59
CA LEU A 98 21.18 2.95 -3.33
C LEU A 98 20.40 3.84 -2.34
N GLY A 99 19.36 4.54 -2.82
CA GLY A 99 18.73 5.57 -2.00
C GLY A 99 17.24 5.80 -2.30
N LEU A 100 16.66 6.70 -1.51
CA LEU A 100 15.34 7.25 -1.72
C LEU A 100 15.38 8.34 -2.82
N ILE A 101 14.21 8.63 -3.38
CA ILE A 101 14.02 9.75 -4.31
C ILE A 101 13.55 10.95 -3.48
N ALA A 102 14.38 11.94 -3.32
CA ALA A 102 14.05 13.17 -2.57
C ALA A 102 13.80 14.34 -3.53
N PRO A 103 12.83 15.24 -3.24
CA PRO A 103 12.66 16.48 -3.99
C PRO A 103 13.94 17.33 -3.97
N ALA A 104 14.25 17.97 -5.08
CA ALA A 104 15.44 18.82 -5.24
C ALA A 104 15.11 20.26 -5.66
N GLY A 105 13.82 20.65 -5.64
CA GLY A 105 13.26 21.93 -6.10
C GLY A 105 12.60 21.80 -7.48
N GLU A 106 11.60 22.64 -7.77
CA GLU A 106 10.87 22.79 -9.04
C GLU A 106 10.68 21.51 -9.88
N GLY A 107 10.08 20.45 -9.27
CA GLY A 107 9.78 19.19 -9.96
C GLY A 107 10.99 18.29 -10.22
N SER A 108 12.19 18.68 -9.78
CA SER A 108 13.38 17.84 -9.88
C SER A 108 13.54 16.92 -8.66
N TYR A 109 14.21 15.80 -8.85
CA TYR A 109 14.45 14.79 -7.82
C TYR A 109 15.92 14.39 -7.77
N LYS A 110 16.43 14.16 -6.58
CA LYS A 110 17.81 13.70 -6.35
C LYS A 110 17.84 12.45 -5.48
N PRO A 111 18.90 11.63 -5.59
CA PRO A 111 19.11 10.52 -4.70
C PRO A 111 19.37 11.01 -3.27
N PHE A 112 18.77 10.32 -2.31
CA PHE A 112 19.05 10.49 -0.90
C PHE A 112 19.38 9.12 -0.30
N ASP A 113 20.65 8.90 -0.02
CA ASP A 113 21.09 7.71 0.70
C ASP A 113 20.72 7.87 2.18
N VAL A 114 19.87 6.98 2.68
CA VAL A 114 19.43 7.02 4.07
C VAL A 114 20.04 5.85 4.82
N VAL A 115 20.75 6.13 5.89
CA VAL A 115 21.40 5.11 6.74
C VAL A 115 20.35 4.24 7.41
N HIS A 116 19.35 4.88 8.05
CA HIS A 116 18.25 4.21 8.72
C HIS A 116 16.96 5.02 8.55
N CYS A 117 15.90 4.40 8.07
CA CYS A 117 14.60 5.06 7.89
C CYS A 117 13.68 4.76 9.08
N ALA A 118 13.19 5.80 9.76
CA ALA A 118 12.36 5.68 10.95
C ALA A 118 11.05 4.89 10.75
N ILE A 119 10.49 4.92 9.56
CA ILE A 119 9.21 4.25 9.27
C ILE A 119 9.37 2.81 8.80
N GLU A 120 10.60 2.37 8.48
CA GLU A 120 10.91 1.01 8.04
C GLU A 120 11.30 0.12 9.23
N PRO A 121 11.02 -1.20 9.19
CA PRO A 121 11.59 -2.14 10.15
C PRO A 121 13.11 -2.01 10.22
N ALA A 122 13.68 -2.02 11.42
CA ALA A 122 15.12 -1.83 11.63
C ALA A 122 15.99 -2.82 10.83
N ALA A 123 15.48 -4.02 10.58
CA ALA A 123 16.15 -5.06 9.80
C ALA A 123 16.33 -4.72 8.31
N HIS A 124 15.59 -3.75 7.76
CA HIS A 124 15.74 -3.38 6.35
C HIS A 124 17.05 -2.60 6.08
N ALA A 125 17.49 -1.78 7.01
CA ALA A 125 18.70 -0.97 6.84
C ALA A 125 19.97 -1.81 6.60
N PRO A 126 20.30 -2.85 7.41
CA PRO A 126 21.45 -3.71 7.14
C PRO A 126 21.34 -4.47 5.81
N ILE A 127 20.12 -4.88 5.38
CA ILE A 127 19.92 -5.53 4.08
C ILE A 127 20.29 -4.56 2.94
N TYR A 128 19.77 -3.35 2.96
CA TYR A 128 20.11 -2.33 1.95
C TYR A 128 21.60 -2.00 1.93
N ARG A 129 22.23 -1.85 3.09
CA ARG A 129 23.66 -1.58 3.21
C ARG A 129 24.49 -2.71 2.61
N GLN A 130 24.19 -3.96 2.94
CA GLN A 130 24.90 -5.12 2.40
C GLN A 130 24.79 -5.22 0.88
N ILE A 131 23.60 -4.94 0.32
CA ILE A 131 23.42 -4.87 -1.14
C ILE A 131 24.25 -3.73 -1.72
N HIS A 132 24.21 -2.53 -1.13
CA HIS A 132 24.97 -1.37 -1.59
C HIS A 132 26.49 -1.68 -1.62
N GLU A 133 27.03 -2.25 -0.54
CA GLU A 133 28.44 -2.66 -0.47
C GLU A 133 28.80 -3.74 -1.52
N ALA A 134 27.88 -4.66 -1.80
CA ALA A 134 28.09 -5.69 -2.81
C ALA A 134 28.20 -5.09 -4.22
N LEU A 135 27.37 -4.10 -4.56
CA LEU A 135 27.38 -3.47 -5.88
C LEU A 135 28.72 -2.82 -6.27
N GLY A 136 29.58 -2.50 -5.28
CA GLY A 136 30.93 -1.99 -5.50
C GLY A 136 31.98 -3.06 -5.83
N LYS A 137 31.66 -4.36 -5.78
CA LYS A 137 32.61 -5.46 -5.96
C LYS A 137 32.53 -6.04 -7.37
N PRO A 138 33.66 -6.37 -8.03
CA PRO A 138 33.69 -6.85 -9.42
C PRO A 138 32.77 -8.06 -9.70
N VAL A 139 32.64 -9.01 -8.76
CA VAL A 139 31.81 -10.20 -8.92
C VAL A 139 30.32 -9.86 -9.12
N TYR A 140 29.86 -8.68 -8.68
CA TYR A 140 28.47 -8.24 -8.82
C TYR A 140 28.30 -7.21 -9.95
N GLN A 141 29.35 -6.90 -10.72
CA GLN A 141 29.29 -5.91 -11.81
C GLN A 141 28.12 -6.17 -12.80
N PRO A 142 27.86 -7.42 -13.28
CA PRO A 142 26.75 -7.67 -14.18
C PRO A 142 25.38 -7.28 -13.59
N LEU A 143 25.20 -7.45 -12.27
CA LEU A 143 23.98 -7.01 -11.56
C LEU A 143 24.00 -5.49 -11.35
N ALA A 144 25.13 -4.91 -10.94
CA ALA A 144 25.25 -3.49 -10.64
C ALA A 144 24.95 -2.60 -11.84
N GLU A 145 25.25 -3.06 -13.07
CA GLU A 145 25.02 -2.31 -14.31
C GLU A 145 23.54 -2.21 -14.68
N VAL A 146 22.74 -3.24 -14.35
CA VAL A 146 21.34 -3.32 -14.78
C VAL A 146 20.33 -3.15 -13.64
N LEU A 147 20.76 -3.18 -12.37
CA LEU A 147 19.88 -3.05 -11.21
C LEU A 147 19.28 -1.64 -11.17
N ARG A 148 17.96 -1.54 -11.04
CA ARG A 148 17.20 -0.29 -10.99
C ARG A 148 16.60 -0.01 -9.62
N TYR A 149 15.99 -1.05 -9.01
CA TYR A 149 15.43 -0.97 -7.66
C TYR A 149 15.74 -2.21 -6.86
N VAL A 150 15.87 -2.02 -5.56
CA VAL A 150 15.79 -3.07 -4.55
C VAL A 150 14.50 -2.87 -3.79
N VAL A 151 13.64 -3.87 -3.77
CA VAL A 151 12.36 -3.86 -3.06
C VAL A 151 12.39 -4.93 -1.98
N ILE A 152 12.00 -4.57 -0.77
CA ILE A 152 11.77 -5.49 0.35
C ILE A 152 10.27 -5.53 0.62
N LYS A 153 9.69 -6.72 0.63
CA LYS A 153 8.28 -6.96 0.96
C LYS A 153 8.18 -8.13 1.95
N GLY A 154 7.16 -8.11 2.79
CA GLY A 154 6.93 -9.23 3.70
C GLY A 154 6.17 -8.83 4.95
N SER A 155 6.62 -9.38 6.08
CA SER A 155 6.11 -9.11 7.42
C SER A 155 7.16 -8.38 8.27
N TYR A 156 7.01 -8.40 9.60
CA TYR A 156 8.04 -7.93 10.52
C TYR A 156 9.12 -8.97 10.83
N SER A 157 8.93 -10.21 10.37
CA SER A 157 9.81 -11.36 10.67
C SER A 157 10.28 -12.12 9.42
N GLU A 158 9.69 -11.91 8.26
CA GLU A 158 10.05 -12.58 7.01
C GLU A 158 10.10 -11.59 5.86
N TYR A 159 11.19 -11.61 5.08
CA TYR A 159 11.44 -10.67 3.99
C TYR A 159 11.61 -11.38 2.65
N THR A 160 10.88 -10.91 1.67
CA THR A 160 11.05 -11.25 0.25
C THR A 160 11.73 -10.09 -0.46
N LEU A 161 12.84 -10.36 -1.10
CA LEU A 161 13.57 -9.38 -1.89
C LEU A 161 13.19 -9.47 -3.36
N ILE A 162 13.01 -8.32 -4.01
CA ILE A 162 12.81 -8.24 -5.45
C ILE A 162 13.84 -7.25 -5.98
N LEU A 163 14.72 -7.73 -6.85
CA LEU A 163 15.69 -6.91 -7.56
C LEU A 163 15.11 -6.58 -8.94
N SER A 164 14.69 -5.33 -9.12
CA SER A 164 14.20 -4.83 -10.41
C SER A 164 15.41 -4.48 -11.29
N VAL A 165 15.55 -5.15 -12.43
CA VAL A 165 16.69 -5.06 -13.34
C VAL A 165 16.25 -4.66 -14.75
N GLY A 166 17.14 -4.05 -15.54
CA GLY A 166 16.86 -3.72 -16.95
C GLY A 166 16.79 -4.94 -17.85
N GLU A 167 17.55 -6.00 -17.52
CA GLU A 167 17.54 -7.28 -18.23
C GLU A 167 17.92 -8.44 -17.32
N ILE A 168 17.49 -9.66 -17.68
CA ILE A 168 17.87 -10.89 -16.97
C ILE A 168 18.78 -11.73 -17.87
N SER A 169 20.11 -11.52 -17.75
CA SER A 169 21.14 -12.29 -18.44
C SER A 169 21.72 -13.39 -17.53
N PRO A 170 22.45 -14.39 -18.07
CA PRO A 170 23.15 -15.41 -17.28
C PRO A 170 24.11 -14.82 -16.24
N GLY A 171 24.82 -13.74 -16.60
CA GLY A 171 25.72 -13.02 -15.68
C GLY A 171 24.98 -12.38 -14.52
N VAL A 172 23.84 -11.72 -14.77
CA VAL A 172 22.96 -11.15 -13.75
C VAL A 172 22.46 -12.23 -12.79
N VAL A 173 22.01 -13.36 -13.33
CA VAL A 173 21.53 -14.50 -12.51
C VAL A 173 22.64 -15.05 -11.64
N SER A 174 23.86 -15.24 -12.18
CA SER A 174 25.02 -15.74 -11.43
C SER A 174 25.41 -14.79 -10.29
N ALA A 175 25.52 -13.49 -10.58
CA ALA A 175 25.81 -12.46 -9.57
C ALA A 175 24.73 -12.43 -8.49
N THR A 176 23.45 -12.55 -8.87
CA THR A 176 22.32 -12.55 -7.92
C THR A 176 22.34 -13.81 -7.04
N ASN A 177 22.67 -14.98 -7.57
CA ASN A 177 22.84 -16.20 -6.78
C ASN A 177 23.97 -16.06 -5.74
N THR A 178 25.08 -15.42 -6.09
CA THR A 178 26.17 -15.15 -5.17
C THR A 178 25.74 -14.17 -4.08
N LEU A 179 25.03 -13.09 -4.46
CA LEU A 179 24.47 -12.11 -3.52
C LEU A 179 23.48 -12.78 -2.55
N SER A 180 22.61 -13.65 -3.06
CA SER A 180 21.59 -14.32 -2.24
C SER A 180 22.21 -15.15 -1.11
N ARG A 181 23.30 -15.86 -1.36
CA ARG A 181 24.02 -16.64 -0.32
C ARG A 181 24.60 -15.74 0.76
N SER A 182 25.20 -14.62 0.37
CA SER A 182 25.73 -13.62 1.31
C SER A 182 24.61 -13.01 2.16
N LEU A 183 23.50 -12.62 1.56
CA LEU A 183 22.35 -12.02 2.24
C LEU A 183 21.70 -13.00 3.23
N THR A 184 21.43 -14.24 2.81
CA THR A 184 20.80 -15.26 3.69
C THR A 184 21.72 -15.77 4.80
N HIS A 185 23.03 -15.64 4.63
CA HIS A 185 23.97 -15.90 5.71
C HIS A 185 23.88 -14.83 6.81
N ALA A 186 23.76 -13.57 6.41
CA ALA A 186 23.72 -12.42 7.32
C ALA A 186 22.32 -12.16 7.94
N CYS A 187 21.25 -12.48 7.20
CA CYS A 187 19.86 -12.25 7.64
C CYS A 187 19.00 -13.49 7.28
N LYS A 188 18.68 -14.27 8.31
CA LYS A 188 17.89 -15.52 8.16
C LYS A 188 16.43 -15.27 7.85
N GLU A 189 15.94 -14.09 8.14
CA GLU A 189 14.58 -13.65 7.88
C GLU A 189 14.32 -13.40 6.37
N ILE A 190 15.37 -13.41 5.53
CA ILE A 190 15.20 -13.36 4.08
C ILE A 190 14.79 -14.75 3.59
N VAL A 191 13.48 -14.89 3.29
CA VAL A 191 12.87 -16.17 2.90
C VAL A 191 12.76 -16.38 1.39
N ALA A 192 12.94 -15.34 0.59
CA ALA A 192 12.91 -15.42 -0.87
C ALA A 192 13.63 -14.26 -1.55
N LEU A 193 14.13 -14.50 -2.77
CA LEU A 193 14.66 -13.47 -3.65
C LEU A 193 14.24 -13.71 -5.10
N PHE A 194 13.86 -12.63 -5.77
CA PHE A 194 13.41 -12.61 -7.16
C PHE A 194 14.18 -11.57 -7.98
N LEU A 195 14.32 -11.85 -9.27
CA LEU A 195 14.62 -10.86 -10.30
C LEU A 195 13.33 -10.46 -11.01
N TYR A 196 13.14 -9.18 -11.22
CA TYR A 196 12.06 -8.60 -12.01
C TYR A 196 12.63 -7.76 -13.14
N GLU A 197 12.33 -8.15 -14.39
CA GLU A 197 12.76 -7.39 -15.57
C GLU A 197 11.82 -6.19 -15.78
N ASP A 198 12.35 -5.00 -15.52
CA ASP A 198 11.60 -3.76 -15.69
C ASP A 198 11.76 -3.24 -17.13
N LYS A 199 10.64 -3.20 -17.86
CA LYS A 199 10.56 -2.67 -19.23
C LYS A 199 10.18 -1.18 -19.28
N SER A 200 9.95 -0.55 -18.11
CA SER A 200 9.53 0.85 -18.00
C SER A 200 10.68 1.84 -17.92
N ASP A 201 11.91 1.38 -18.05
CA ASP A 201 13.16 2.15 -17.89
C ASP A 201 13.27 2.83 -16.51
N GLY A 202 12.89 2.10 -15.46
CA GLY A 202 12.93 2.59 -14.07
C GLY A 202 11.84 3.60 -13.72
N ARG A 203 10.82 3.76 -14.58
CA ARG A 203 9.68 4.62 -14.28
C ARG A 203 8.87 4.07 -13.12
N TYR A 204 8.72 2.74 -13.05
CA TYR A 204 8.03 2.03 -11.99
C TYR A 204 8.97 1.03 -11.31
N TYR A 205 8.87 0.87 -10.01
CA TYR A 205 9.70 -0.11 -9.27
C TYR A 205 9.24 -1.57 -9.49
N LEU A 206 7.95 -1.78 -9.68
CA LEU A 206 7.30 -2.98 -10.20
C LEU A 206 6.26 -2.44 -11.19
N GLY A 207 6.39 -2.76 -12.47
CA GLY A 207 5.51 -2.26 -13.53
C GLY A 207 4.07 -2.73 -13.37
N SER A 208 3.19 -2.29 -14.28
CA SER A 208 1.80 -2.72 -14.33
C SER A 208 1.74 -4.26 -14.35
N GLN A 209 0.72 -4.81 -13.72
CA GLN A 209 0.52 -6.24 -13.42
C GLN A 209 0.45 -7.17 -14.66
N ASP A 210 0.66 -6.65 -15.84
CA ASP A 210 0.79 -7.41 -17.11
C ASP A 210 2.24 -7.81 -17.44
N ALA A 211 3.16 -7.77 -16.44
CA ALA A 211 4.49 -8.33 -16.62
C ALA A 211 4.36 -9.80 -17.04
N SER A 212 4.60 -10.07 -18.31
CA SER A 212 4.62 -11.43 -18.84
C SER A 212 5.46 -12.31 -17.92
N ARG A 213 5.03 -13.53 -17.63
CA ARG A 213 5.75 -14.48 -16.76
C ARG A 213 7.25 -14.63 -17.11
N SER A 214 7.67 -14.25 -18.29
CA SER A 214 9.06 -14.25 -18.77
C SER A 214 9.97 -13.24 -18.08
N GLY A 215 9.44 -12.14 -17.55
CA GLY A 215 10.20 -11.08 -16.87
C GLY A 215 10.28 -11.21 -15.35
N PHE A 216 9.81 -12.32 -14.74
CA PHE A 216 9.85 -12.54 -13.30
C PHE A 216 10.47 -13.90 -12.97
N ARG A 217 11.66 -13.90 -12.34
CA ARG A 217 12.44 -15.08 -12.05
C ARG A 217 12.73 -15.25 -10.57
N LYS A 218 12.31 -16.38 -10.02
CA LYS A 218 12.70 -16.76 -8.66
C LYS A 218 14.16 -17.22 -8.64
N ILE A 219 14.94 -16.68 -7.71
CA ILE A 219 16.34 -17.07 -7.45
C ILE A 219 16.36 -18.14 -6.35
N PHE A 220 15.69 -17.90 -5.22
CA PHE A 220 15.52 -18.91 -4.18
C PHE A 220 14.24 -18.66 -3.36
N GLY A 221 13.91 -19.61 -2.49
CA GLY A 221 12.91 -19.48 -1.45
C GLY A 221 11.48 -19.68 -1.88
N ASN A 222 10.54 -19.12 -1.12
CA ASN A 222 9.11 -19.26 -1.31
C ASN A 222 8.65 -18.55 -2.58
N LYS A 223 7.62 -19.08 -3.25
CA LYS A 223 7.03 -18.43 -4.45
C LYS A 223 6.08 -17.31 -4.10
N GLU A 224 5.53 -17.33 -2.91
CA GLU A 224 4.48 -16.43 -2.43
C GLU A 224 4.93 -15.80 -1.10
N ILE A 225 4.43 -14.61 -0.83
CA ILE A 225 4.59 -13.92 0.46
C ILE A 225 3.47 -14.40 1.38
N PHE A 226 3.84 -14.77 2.60
CA PHE A 226 2.90 -15.12 3.65
C PHE A 226 2.56 -13.91 4.52
N GLN A 227 1.25 -13.76 4.85
CA GLN A 227 0.78 -12.73 5.76
C GLN A 227 -0.44 -13.22 6.54
N ARG A 228 -0.54 -12.82 7.81
CA ARG A 228 -1.72 -13.13 8.65
C ARG A 228 -2.45 -11.84 8.98
N ILE A 229 -3.73 -11.77 8.60
CA ILE A 229 -4.59 -10.60 8.83
C ILE A 229 -6.01 -11.10 9.09
N GLY A 230 -6.72 -10.49 10.05
CA GLY A 230 -8.10 -10.84 10.37
C GLY A 230 -8.28 -12.28 10.83
N GLY A 231 -7.27 -12.86 11.49
CA GLY A 231 -7.27 -14.27 11.89
C GLY A 231 -7.05 -15.25 10.73
N ARG A 232 -6.91 -14.78 9.49
CA ARG A 232 -6.72 -15.60 8.28
C ARG A 232 -5.29 -15.53 7.76
N SER A 233 -4.87 -16.61 7.09
CA SER A 233 -3.55 -16.72 6.45
C SER A 233 -3.67 -16.47 4.95
N PHE A 234 -2.93 -15.50 4.45
CA PHE A 234 -2.86 -15.14 3.04
C PHE A 234 -1.51 -15.50 2.45
N LEU A 235 -1.53 -16.05 1.24
CA LEU A 235 -0.37 -16.23 0.38
C LEU A 235 -0.64 -15.47 -0.91
N TYR A 236 0.28 -14.60 -1.30
CA TYR A 236 0.11 -13.78 -2.50
C TYR A 236 1.41 -13.59 -3.27
N SER A 237 1.28 -13.33 -4.56
CA SER A 237 2.41 -13.06 -5.45
C SER A 237 3.21 -11.85 -4.94
N PRO A 238 4.56 -11.90 -4.97
CA PRO A 238 5.40 -10.74 -4.68
C PRO A 238 5.09 -9.51 -5.57
N LEU A 239 4.46 -9.71 -6.71
CA LEU A 239 4.04 -8.63 -7.62
C LEU A 239 2.68 -8.01 -7.23
N SER A 240 1.86 -8.70 -6.43
CA SER A 240 0.57 -8.17 -5.97
C SER A 240 0.76 -7.00 -5.01
N PHE A 241 -0.19 -6.07 -5.01
CA PHE A 241 -0.28 -5.05 -3.95
C PHE A 241 -0.48 -5.74 -2.59
N SER A 242 0.04 -5.14 -1.53
CA SER A 242 -0.23 -5.54 -0.15
C SER A 242 -0.17 -4.32 0.76
N GLN A 243 -0.93 -4.37 1.87
CA GLN A 243 -0.92 -3.32 2.88
C GLN A 243 0.49 -3.13 3.44
N VAL A 244 0.94 -1.87 3.51
CA VAL A 244 2.30 -1.55 3.97
C VAL A 244 2.40 -1.49 5.49
N ASN A 245 1.28 -1.25 6.19
CA ASN A 245 1.17 -1.23 7.63
C ASN A 245 0.27 -2.38 8.10
N ILE A 246 0.87 -3.56 8.23
CA ILE A 246 0.14 -4.76 8.66
C ILE A 246 -0.24 -4.72 10.14
N SER A 247 0.38 -3.85 10.96
CA SER A 247 0.02 -3.73 12.37
C SER A 247 -1.39 -3.16 12.58
N LEU A 248 -1.90 -2.39 11.60
CA LEU A 248 -3.23 -1.79 11.63
C LEU A 248 -4.26 -2.60 10.81
N ALA A 249 -3.79 -3.57 10.00
CA ALA A 249 -4.63 -4.25 9.01
C ALA A 249 -5.82 -5.02 9.64
N ASP A 250 -5.64 -5.64 10.80
CA ASP A 250 -6.71 -6.35 11.51
C ASP A 250 -7.85 -5.40 11.89
N GLN A 251 -7.51 -4.26 12.48
CA GLN A 251 -8.49 -3.23 12.86
C GLN A 251 -9.17 -2.62 11.63
N PHE A 252 -8.42 -2.44 10.54
CA PHE A 252 -8.92 -1.90 9.29
C PHE A 252 -9.99 -2.81 8.69
N VAL A 253 -9.72 -4.11 8.58
CA VAL A 253 -10.68 -5.11 8.09
C VAL A 253 -11.90 -5.24 9.02
N ALA A 254 -11.68 -5.32 10.33
CA ALA A 254 -12.76 -5.42 11.32
C ALA A 254 -13.72 -4.21 11.24
N LYS A 255 -13.16 -2.98 11.11
CA LYS A 255 -13.95 -1.76 10.97
C LYS A 255 -14.76 -1.73 9.68
N ALA A 256 -14.21 -2.21 8.56
CA ALA A 256 -14.97 -2.32 7.31
C ALA A 256 -16.21 -3.22 7.48
N GLY A 257 -16.05 -4.38 8.13
CA GLY A 257 -17.16 -5.29 8.41
C GLY A 257 -18.18 -4.74 9.41
N GLU A 258 -17.74 -3.94 10.38
CA GLU A 258 -18.63 -3.23 11.32
C GLU A 258 -19.47 -2.17 10.60
N LEU A 259 -18.83 -1.31 9.79
CA LEU A 259 -19.50 -0.23 9.07
C LEU A 259 -20.55 -0.76 8.08
N LEU A 260 -20.21 -1.81 7.35
CA LEU A 260 -21.15 -2.45 6.43
C LEU A 260 -22.32 -3.13 7.14
N ALA A 261 -22.18 -3.49 8.44
CA ALA A 261 -23.19 -4.21 9.23
C ALA A 261 -23.72 -5.43 8.47
N LEU A 262 -22.80 -6.30 8.08
CA LEU A 262 -23.05 -7.47 7.24
C LEU A 262 -24.00 -8.48 7.92
N ASP A 263 -24.88 -9.11 7.14
CA ASP A 263 -25.70 -10.24 7.53
C ASP A 263 -25.64 -11.38 6.49
N GLY A 264 -26.08 -12.58 6.88
CA GLY A 264 -26.00 -13.79 6.06
C GLY A 264 -26.85 -13.78 4.78
N GLU A 265 -27.69 -12.77 4.57
CA GLU A 265 -28.57 -12.65 3.40
C GLU A 265 -28.03 -11.69 2.34
N MET A 266 -27.07 -10.84 2.70
CA MET A 266 -26.43 -9.87 1.81
C MET A 266 -25.41 -10.52 0.90
N MET A 267 -25.20 -9.93 -0.29
CA MET A 267 -23.99 -10.11 -1.08
C MET A 267 -23.03 -8.95 -0.86
N LEU A 268 -21.73 -9.26 -0.77
CA LEU A 268 -20.65 -8.27 -0.75
C LEU A 268 -19.99 -8.20 -2.13
N PHE A 269 -19.93 -7.02 -2.71
CA PHE A 269 -19.15 -6.73 -3.90
C PHE A 269 -17.87 -6.00 -3.46
N ASP A 270 -16.71 -6.70 -3.52
CA ASP A 270 -15.40 -6.18 -3.15
C ASP A 270 -14.68 -5.75 -4.43
N LEU A 271 -14.73 -4.45 -4.72
CA LEU A 271 -14.16 -3.86 -5.92
C LEU A 271 -12.74 -3.36 -5.62
N TYR A 272 -11.80 -3.67 -6.52
CA TYR A 272 -10.35 -3.53 -6.32
C TYR A 272 -9.83 -4.50 -5.24
N CYS A 273 -10.32 -5.73 -5.24
CA CYS A 273 -10.17 -6.68 -4.13
C CYS A 273 -8.73 -7.20 -3.90
N GLY A 274 -7.80 -6.93 -4.81
CA GLY A 274 -6.43 -7.42 -4.72
C GLY A 274 -6.35 -8.94 -4.57
N TYR A 275 -5.59 -9.42 -3.60
CA TYR A 275 -5.46 -10.84 -3.26
C TYR A 275 -6.61 -11.38 -2.37
N GLY A 276 -7.70 -10.62 -2.27
CA GLY A 276 -8.94 -11.04 -1.60
C GLY A 276 -8.99 -10.73 -0.10
N LEU A 277 -8.30 -9.69 0.38
CA LEU A 277 -8.21 -9.37 1.81
C LEU A 277 -9.60 -9.18 2.44
N PHE A 278 -10.37 -8.18 2.02
CA PHE A 278 -11.70 -7.92 2.55
C PHE A 278 -12.67 -9.03 2.19
N ALA A 279 -12.67 -9.46 0.92
CA ALA A 279 -13.51 -10.53 0.41
C ALA A 279 -13.48 -11.77 1.31
N LEU A 280 -12.28 -12.27 1.65
CA LEU A 280 -12.13 -13.52 2.40
C LEU A 280 -12.32 -13.33 3.91
N CYS A 281 -11.88 -12.19 4.48
CA CYS A 281 -12.10 -11.91 5.89
C CYS A 281 -13.59 -11.75 6.25
N LEU A 282 -14.39 -11.25 5.29
CA LEU A 282 -15.81 -10.94 5.52
C LEU A 282 -16.77 -12.03 4.96
N ALA A 283 -16.25 -13.01 4.25
CA ALA A 283 -17.07 -14.03 3.56
C ALA A 283 -18.05 -14.79 4.46
N GLU A 284 -17.66 -15.12 5.69
CA GLU A 284 -18.51 -15.86 6.63
C GLU A 284 -19.72 -15.07 7.13
N ARG A 285 -19.71 -13.75 6.94
CA ARG A 285 -20.75 -12.83 7.40
C ARG A 285 -21.79 -12.51 6.33
N VAL A 286 -21.63 -13.05 5.11
CA VAL A 286 -22.48 -12.73 3.96
C VAL A 286 -22.90 -14.00 3.22
N LYS A 287 -23.98 -13.92 2.44
CA LYS A 287 -24.44 -15.01 1.58
C LYS A 287 -23.41 -15.37 0.51
N ALA A 288 -22.83 -14.35 -0.13
CA ALA A 288 -21.82 -14.53 -1.16
C ALA A 288 -20.94 -13.27 -1.31
N VAL A 289 -19.72 -13.47 -1.82
CA VAL A 289 -18.79 -12.40 -2.16
C VAL A 289 -18.46 -12.46 -3.65
N ILE A 290 -18.47 -11.30 -4.30
CA ILE A 290 -17.94 -11.09 -5.64
C ILE A 290 -16.74 -10.14 -5.52
N GLY A 291 -15.52 -10.67 -5.64
CA GLY A 291 -14.29 -9.87 -5.68
C GLY A 291 -13.89 -9.54 -7.11
N VAL A 292 -13.49 -8.30 -7.37
CA VAL A 292 -13.10 -7.84 -8.72
C VAL A 292 -11.79 -7.08 -8.65
N ASP A 293 -10.82 -7.42 -9.50
CA ASP A 293 -9.55 -6.72 -9.65
C ASP A 293 -9.02 -6.88 -11.08
N SER A 294 -8.25 -5.92 -11.56
CA SER A 294 -7.62 -6.00 -12.90
C SER A 294 -6.38 -6.88 -12.92
N GLY A 295 -5.72 -7.06 -11.77
CA GLY A 295 -4.46 -7.77 -11.62
C GLY A 295 -4.59 -9.28 -11.75
N ALA A 296 -3.92 -9.87 -12.74
CA ALA A 296 -3.91 -11.32 -12.94
C ALA A 296 -3.35 -12.07 -11.72
N GLU A 297 -2.21 -11.61 -11.20
CA GLU A 297 -1.54 -12.20 -10.03
C GLU A 297 -2.37 -12.02 -8.75
N SER A 298 -3.05 -10.87 -8.61
CA SER A 298 -3.95 -10.58 -7.49
C SER A 298 -5.12 -11.56 -7.48
N ILE A 299 -5.83 -11.69 -8.59
CA ILE A 299 -6.97 -12.61 -8.71
C ILE A 299 -6.54 -14.07 -8.56
N ALA A 300 -5.40 -14.48 -9.15
CA ALA A 300 -4.88 -15.83 -8.94
C ALA A 300 -4.61 -16.12 -7.46
N SER A 301 -4.03 -15.16 -6.74
CA SER A 301 -3.80 -15.24 -5.29
C SER A 301 -5.12 -15.29 -4.52
N ALA A 302 -6.12 -14.48 -4.88
CA ALA A 302 -7.43 -14.48 -4.22
C ALA A 302 -8.14 -15.83 -4.36
N VAL A 303 -8.16 -16.42 -5.55
CA VAL A 303 -8.73 -17.76 -5.82
C VAL A 303 -7.99 -18.85 -5.02
N ALA A 304 -6.65 -18.80 -5.03
CA ALA A 304 -5.86 -19.77 -4.28
C ALA A 304 -6.09 -19.65 -2.76
N ASN A 305 -6.19 -18.44 -2.22
CA ASN A 305 -6.49 -18.18 -0.81
C ASN A 305 -7.90 -18.67 -0.45
N ALA A 306 -8.90 -18.43 -1.29
CA ALA A 306 -10.26 -18.97 -1.07
C ALA A 306 -10.25 -20.49 -0.95
N THR A 307 -9.53 -21.17 -1.85
CA THR A 307 -9.40 -22.64 -1.85
C THR A 307 -8.70 -23.13 -0.58
N ARG A 308 -7.55 -22.55 -0.21
CA ARG A 308 -6.78 -22.93 0.99
C ARG A 308 -7.58 -22.74 2.27
N GLN A 309 -8.36 -21.65 2.35
CA GLN A 309 -9.18 -21.31 3.50
C GLN A 309 -10.57 -21.97 3.49
N ARG A 310 -10.86 -22.76 2.45
CA ARG A 310 -12.16 -23.43 2.25
C ARG A 310 -13.36 -22.48 2.20
N VAL A 311 -13.15 -21.25 1.72
CA VAL A 311 -14.22 -20.27 1.49
C VAL A 311 -14.90 -20.61 0.19
N ARG A 312 -16.16 -21.08 0.26
CA ARG A 312 -16.92 -21.59 -0.89
C ARG A 312 -17.89 -20.57 -1.50
N ASN A 313 -18.20 -19.51 -0.76
CA ASN A 313 -19.15 -18.48 -1.15
C ASN A 313 -18.48 -17.22 -1.74
N ALA A 314 -17.18 -17.26 -2.06
CA ALA A 314 -16.46 -16.17 -2.72
C ALA A 314 -16.11 -16.53 -4.17
N ARG A 315 -16.39 -15.61 -5.09
CA ARG A 315 -16.02 -15.68 -6.51
C ARG A 315 -15.18 -14.47 -6.87
N PHE A 316 -14.12 -14.70 -7.64
CA PHE A 316 -13.21 -13.64 -8.08
C PHE A 316 -13.22 -13.49 -9.60
N ILE A 317 -13.24 -12.23 -10.06
CA ILE A 317 -13.36 -11.88 -11.48
C ILE A 317 -12.18 -10.97 -11.83
N ARG A 318 -11.37 -11.36 -12.81
CA ARG A 318 -10.36 -10.48 -13.39
C ARG A 318 -11.03 -9.53 -14.38
N SER A 319 -11.11 -8.26 -14.03
CA SER A 319 -11.65 -7.21 -14.92
C SER A 319 -11.10 -5.85 -14.51
N ALA A 320 -10.81 -5.01 -15.48
CA ALA A 320 -10.67 -3.58 -15.20
C ALA A 320 -12.02 -3.04 -14.70
N ILE A 321 -12.00 -2.09 -13.77
CA ILE A 321 -13.20 -1.45 -13.23
C ILE A 321 -13.36 -0.10 -13.92
N SER A 322 -14.25 -0.06 -14.89
CA SER A 322 -14.64 1.14 -15.66
C SER A 322 -16.16 1.20 -15.75
N ALA A 323 -16.74 2.31 -16.22
CA ALA A 323 -18.19 2.43 -16.42
C ALA A 323 -18.77 1.31 -17.31
N GLU A 324 -17.99 0.90 -18.32
CA GLU A 324 -18.39 -0.13 -19.28
C GLU A 324 -18.41 -1.54 -18.65
N THR A 325 -17.36 -1.90 -17.92
CA THR A 325 -17.20 -3.24 -17.35
C THR A 325 -18.02 -3.42 -16.07
N ILE A 326 -18.10 -2.36 -15.24
CA ILE A 326 -18.77 -2.44 -13.94
C ILE A 326 -20.25 -2.78 -14.10
N SER A 327 -20.93 -2.26 -15.10
CA SER A 327 -22.36 -2.48 -15.33
C SER A 327 -22.72 -3.97 -15.46
N ARG A 328 -21.84 -4.79 -16.05
CA ARG A 328 -22.00 -6.25 -16.17
C ARG A 328 -21.75 -6.97 -14.84
N ILE A 329 -20.77 -6.47 -14.06
CA ILE A 329 -20.40 -7.08 -12.77
C ILE A 329 -21.49 -6.85 -11.73
N ILE A 330 -22.01 -5.63 -11.65
CA ILE A 330 -22.99 -5.22 -10.64
C ILE A 330 -24.45 -5.45 -11.06
N MET A 331 -24.69 -6.08 -12.20
CA MET A 331 -26.07 -6.32 -12.70
C MET A 331 -26.95 -7.07 -11.71
N HIS A 332 -26.35 -7.84 -10.81
CA HIS A 332 -27.03 -8.64 -9.80
C HIS A 332 -27.13 -7.98 -8.42
N ILE A 333 -26.61 -6.75 -8.25
CA ILE A 333 -26.76 -6.01 -6.99
C ILE A 333 -28.26 -5.76 -6.73
N ARG A 334 -28.67 -6.10 -5.53
CA ARG A 334 -30.02 -5.86 -4.99
C ARG A 334 -29.96 -4.73 -3.94
N PRO A 335 -31.08 -4.07 -3.63
CA PRO A 335 -31.11 -2.98 -2.64
C PRO A 335 -30.61 -3.33 -1.24
N ARG A 336 -30.54 -4.63 -0.88
CA ARG A 336 -29.97 -5.10 0.39
C ARG A 336 -28.48 -5.40 0.35
N ASP A 337 -27.89 -5.52 -0.82
CA ASP A 337 -26.49 -5.88 -1.00
C ASP A 337 -25.57 -4.68 -0.70
N VAL A 338 -24.30 -4.94 -0.48
CA VAL A 338 -23.32 -3.92 -0.11
C VAL A 338 -22.10 -3.94 -1.04
N VAL A 339 -21.49 -2.77 -1.21
CA VAL A 339 -20.31 -2.60 -2.05
C VAL A 339 -19.18 -2.04 -1.21
N LEU A 340 -17.98 -2.61 -1.33
CA LEU A 340 -16.73 -2.08 -0.82
C LEU A 340 -15.87 -1.68 -2.01
N LEU A 341 -15.29 -0.47 -1.97
CA LEU A 341 -14.37 0.05 -2.98
C LEU A 341 -13.06 0.47 -2.31
N ASP A 342 -11.95 -0.08 -2.78
CA ASP A 342 -10.59 0.34 -2.38
C ASP A 342 -9.77 0.70 -3.63
N PRO A 343 -10.11 1.82 -4.32
CA PRO A 343 -9.52 2.20 -5.59
C PRO A 343 -8.07 2.68 -5.42
N PRO A 344 -7.28 2.74 -6.52
CA PRO A 344 -5.95 3.33 -6.50
C PRO A 344 -5.98 4.82 -6.15
N ARG A 345 -4.80 5.42 -5.90
CA ARG A 345 -4.65 6.83 -5.50
C ARG A 345 -5.26 7.85 -6.47
N SER A 346 -5.50 7.45 -7.72
CA SER A 346 -6.21 8.26 -8.73
C SER A 346 -7.73 8.27 -8.55
N GLY A 347 -8.26 7.46 -7.65
CA GLY A 347 -9.69 7.30 -7.43
C GLY A 347 -10.37 6.35 -8.41
N THR A 348 -11.70 6.41 -8.44
CA THR A 348 -12.55 5.63 -9.35
C THR A 348 -12.57 6.25 -10.75
N THR A 349 -12.61 5.40 -11.76
CA THR A 349 -12.85 5.86 -13.14
C THR A 349 -14.22 6.53 -13.25
N GLU A 350 -14.33 7.52 -14.13
CA GLU A 350 -15.60 8.19 -14.43
C GLU A 350 -16.72 7.19 -14.78
N GLY A 351 -17.93 7.42 -14.27
CA GLY A 351 -19.09 6.57 -14.48
C GLY A 351 -19.19 5.34 -13.54
N VAL A 352 -18.15 5.00 -12.78
CA VAL A 352 -18.18 3.83 -11.88
C VAL A 352 -19.09 4.08 -10.68
N ILE A 353 -18.97 5.23 -10.01
CA ILE A 353 -19.82 5.59 -8.86
C ILE A 353 -21.28 5.64 -9.29
N GLU A 354 -21.56 6.31 -10.38
CA GLU A 354 -22.91 6.48 -10.95
C GLU A 354 -23.55 5.13 -11.30
N SER A 355 -22.76 4.23 -11.89
CA SER A 355 -23.21 2.88 -12.22
C SER A 355 -23.56 2.09 -10.96
N ILE A 356 -22.72 2.15 -9.90
CA ILE A 356 -23.00 1.47 -8.63
C ILE A 356 -24.26 2.06 -7.98
N ALA A 357 -24.34 3.38 -7.88
CA ALA A 357 -25.46 4.09 -7.25
C ALA A 357 -26.78 3.80 -7.96
N SER A 358 -26.79 3.62 -9.29
CA SER A 358 -27.99 3.27 -10.06
C SER A 358 -28.62 1.93 -9.64
N ARG A 359 -27.82 1.02 -9.06
CA ARG A 359 -28.30 -0.28 -8.53
C ARG A 359 -28.84 -0.19 -7.11
N ARG A 360 -28.67 0.96 -6.46
CA ARG A 360 -29.15 1.26 -5.11
C ARG A 360 -28.75 0.23 -4.05
N PRO A 361 -27.44 -0.17 -3.93
CA PRO A 361 -27.01 -1.00 -2.81
C PRO A 361 -27.37 -0.34 -1.47
N ALA A 362 -27.64 -1.18 -0.44
CA ALA A 362 -27.97 -0.69 0.90
C ALA A 362 -26.88 0.23 1.46
N LYS A 363 -25.62 -0.11 1.17
CA LYS A 363 -24.46 0.65 1.60
C LYS A 363 -23.33 0.54 0.58
N ALA A 364 -22.55 1.59 0.48
CA ALA A 364 -21.23 1.58 -0.15
C ALA A 364 -20.18 2.03 0.87
N LEU A 365 -19.12 1.24 1.04
CA LEU A 365 -17.95 1.61 1.82
C LEU A 365 -16.83 1.99 0.84
N HIS A 366 -16.50 3.27 0.79
CA HIS A 366 -15.45 3.79 -0.08
C HIS A 366 -14.20 4.11 0.75
N ILE A 367 -13.08 3.49 0.41
CA ILE A 367 -11.79 3.68 1.06
C ILE A 367 -10.96 4.64 0.24
N PHE A 368 -10.43 5.70 0.86
CA PHE A 368 -9.62 6.72 0.23
C PHE A 368 -8.18 6.66 0.76
N CYS A 369 -7.24 6.18 -0.05
CA CYS A 369 -5.80 6.25 0.21
C CYS A 369 -5.15 7.56 -0.26
N ASN A 370 -5.89 8.37 -1.02
CA ASN A 370 -5.59 9.76 -1.38
C ASN A 370 -6.80 10.61 -1.04
N ILE A 371 -6.73 11.36 0.05
CA ILE A 371 -7.89 12.10 0.54
C ILE A 371 -8.14 13.42 -0.19
N ASP A 372 -7.17 13.93 -0.97
CA ASP A 372 -7.33 15.17 -1.72
C ASP A 372 -8.39 15.05 -2.85
N ILE A 373 -8.63 13.81 -3.35
CA ILE A 373 -9.68 13.54 -4.35
C ILE A 373 -11.07 13.34 -3.73
N MET A 374 -11.14 13.20 -2.41
CA MET A 374 -12.34 12.77 -1.68
C MET A 374 -13.53 13.73 -1.92
N HIS A 375 -13.26 15.04 -1.97
CA HIS A 375 -14.32 16.03 -2.23
C HIS A 375 -15.03 15.78 -3.57
N ALA A 376 -14.28 15.56 -4.63
CA ALA A 376 -14.83 15.31 -5.96
C ALA A 376 -15.65 14.02 -6.01
N GLU A 377 -15.12 12.94 -5.43
CA GLU A 377 -15.81 11.64 -5.44
C GLU A 377 -17.04 11.60 -4.52
N LEU A 378 -16.99 12.26 -3.36
CA LEU A 378 -18.17 12.40 -2.49
C LEU A 378 -19.26 13.26 -3.14
N LYS A 379 -18.89 14.27 -3.94
CA LYS A 379 -19.87 15.03 -4.74
C LYS A 379 -20.58 14.12 -5.74
N ARG A 380 -19.86 13.24 -6.45
CA ARG A 380 -20.45 12.27 -7.39
C ARG A 380 -21.44 11.32 -6.69
N TRP A 381 -21.07 10.80 -5.50
CA TRP A 381 -21.98 9.99 -4.67
C TRP A 381 -23.24 10.76 -4.29
N LYS A 382 -23.09 12.02 -3.84
CA LYS A 382 -24.23 12.87 -3.48
C LYS A 382 -25.13 13.16 -4.67
N ASP A 383 -24.55 13.50 -5.82
CA ASP A 383 -25.31 13.77 -7.05
C ASP A 383 -26.05 12.50 -7.55
N SER A 384 -25.55 11.31 -7.16
CA SER A 384 -26.16 10.00 -7.44
C SER A 384 -27.16 9.54 -6.36
N GLY A 385 -27.52 10.40 -5.39
CA GLY A 385 -28.53 10.11 -4.37
C GLY A 385 -28.02 9.33 -3.16
N TYR A 386 -26.73 9.47 -2.81
CA TYR A 386 -26.13 8.87 -1.61
C TYR A 386 -25.67 9.96 -0.63
N ALA A 387 -25.84 9.69 0.66
CA ALA A 387 -25.37 10.55 1.73
C ALA A 387 -24.24 9.86 2.53
N VAL A 388 -23.31 10.67 3.05
CA VAL A 388 -22.28 10.18 3.95
C VAL A 388 -22.89 9.90 5.32
N SER A 389 -22.81 8.66 5.76
CA SER A 389 -23.35 8.19 7.05
C SER A 389 -22.27 8.13 8.14
N LYS A 390 -21.02 7.82 7.77
CA LYS A 390 -19.88 7.72 8.69
C LYS A 390 -18.57 7.94 7.98
N VAL A 391 -17.60 8.56 8.66
CA VAL A 391 -16.22 8.74 8.20
C VAL A 391 -15.29 8.25 9.30
N VAL A 392 -14.38 7.34 8.97
CA VAL A 392 -13.41 6.77 9.91
C VAL A 392 -12.02 6.87 9.33
N PRO A 393 -11.19 7.80 9.81
CA PRO A 393 -9.80 7.92 9.37
C PRO A 393 -8.89 6.95 10.12
N PHE A 394 -7.83 6.49 9.42
CA PHE A 394 -6.80 5.58 9.90
C PHE A 394 -5.42 6.13 9.61
N ASP A 395 -4.54 6.14 10.61
CA ASP A 395 -3.13 6.48 10.42
C ASP A 395 -2.34 5.29 9.87
N MET A 396 -2.62 4.94 8.60
CA MET A 396 -1.90 3.88 7.90
C MET A 396 -0.44 4.23 7.62
N PHE A 397 -0.08 5.52 7.68
CA PHE A 397 1.24 6.03 7.31
C PHE A 397 1.82 6.98 8.36
N PRO A 398 2.08 6.51 9.62
CA PRO A 398 2.75 7.32 10.63
C PRO A 398 4.05 7.96 10.10
N GLY A 399 4.31 9.18 10.54
CA GLY A 399 5.47 9.97 10.08
C GLY A 399 5.24 10.75 8.80
N THR A 400 4.23 10.40 7.98
CA THR A 400 3.94 11.04 6.68
C THR A 400 2.68 11.88 6.70
N SER A 401 2.49 12.74 5.68
CA SER A 401 1.25 13.51 5.46
C SER A 401 0.10 12.68 4.89
N SER A 402 0.22 11.37 4.79
CA SER A 402 -0.82 10.51 4.23
C SER A 402 -1.64 9.83 5.34
N VAL A 403 -2.93 9.65 5.09
CA VAL A 403 -3.87 8.87 5.91
C VAL A 403 -4.79 8.09 4.98
N GLU A 404 -5.45 7.05 5.49
CA GLU A 404 -6.54 6.37 4.79
C GLU A 404 -7.87 6.66 5.49
N ILE A 405 -8.93 6.82 4.70
CA ILE A 405 -10.26 7.14 5.24
C ILE A 405 -11.29 6.17 4.67
N MET A 406 -12.03 5.53 5.57
CA MET A 406 -13.23 4.80 5.22
C MET A 406 -14.44 5.73 5.28
N VAL A 407 -15.21 5.81 4.21
CA VAL A 407 -16.47 6.55 4.13
C VAL A 407 -17.62 5.60 3.87
N LEU A 408 -18.52 5.52 4.82
CA LEU A 408 -19.77 4.79 4.65
C LEU A 408 -20.81 5.69 4.01
N LEU A 409 -21.42 5.22 2.94
CA LEU A 409 -22.42 5.89 2.14
C LEU A 409 -23.72 5.05 2.15
N SER A 410 -24.85 5.72 2.26
CA SER A 410 -26.18 5.10 2.20
C SER A 410 -27.10 5.92 1.30
N PRO A 411 -28.12 5.32 0.69
CA PRO A 411 -29.15 6.09 -0.04
C PRO A 411 -29.70 7.23 0.80
N ALA A 412 -29.82 8.43 0.18
CA ALA A 412 -30.32 9.64 0.82
C ALA A 412 -31.84 9.63 0.99
#